data_3fc41510ff892d694d4bcf81f8d16755
#
_entry.id   3fc41510ff892d694d4bcf81f8d16755
#
_cell.length_a   1.000
_cell.length_b   1.000
_cell.length_c   1.000
_cell.angle_alpha   90.00
_cell.angle_beta   90.00
_cell.angle_gamma   90.00
#
_symmetry.space_group_name_H-M   'P 1'
#
loop_
_entity.id
_entity.type
_entity.pdbx_description
1 polymer ?
#
loop_
_entity_poly.entity_id
_entity_poly.type
_entity_poly.pdbx_seq_one_letter_code
_entity_poly.pdbx_strand_id
1 'polypeptide(L)'
;SRHSLPLSPPLFSGRIWGSSPERGDVVVFKFPPDPSLDYIKRVVGLPGDRIQMRDGELYINDQAVPRERIGQINNPDITEVSRPVDVYRETLPNGVSYETLDLSPNSVGDNTREFVVPEDHYFMMGDNRDNSTDSRFSVGFVPAENLVGRANIIFFSIAGGASPLEIWRWPTEVR
;
A
#
# COMPACT_ATOMS: atom_id res chain seq x y z
N SER A 1 -18.47 15.02 9.93
CA SER A 1 -19.07 14.10 9.02
C SER A 1 -18.42 14.16 7.66
N ARG A 2 -18.25 13.03 7.02
CA ARG A 2 -17.50 13.02 5.87
C ARG A 2 -18.21 13.50 4.73
N HIS A 3 -19.45 13.43 4.68
CA HIS A 3 -20.16 13.94 3.57
C HIS A 3 -20.04 15.42 3.48
N SER A 4 -19.47 16.04 4.46
CA SER A 4 -19.30 17.46 4.37
C SER A 4 -18.03 17.84 3.66
N LEU A 5 -17.24 16.90 3.19
CA LEU A 5 -16.08 17.26 2.47
C LEU A 5 -16.53 17.80 1.16
N PRO A 6 -16.43 19.03 0.93
CA PRO A 6 -17.01 19.65 -0.22
C PRO A 6 -16.28 19.31 -1.47
N LEU A 7 -15.03 18.96 -1.39
CA LEU A 7 -14.33 18.79 -2.56
C LEU A 7 -13.64 17.51 -2.51
N SER A 8 -13.89 16.68 -3.42
CA SER A 8 -13.12 15.47 -3.55
C SER A 8 -11.88 15.76 -4.34
N PRO A 9 -10.73 15.52 -3.81
CA PRO A 9 -9.52 15.67 -4.60
C PRO A 9 -9.58 14.77 -5.83
N PRO A 10 -8.85 15.10 -6.88
CA PRO A 10 -8.88 14.27 -8.08
C PRO A 10 -8.46 12.83 -7.85
N LEU A 11 -7.79 12.56 -6.74
CA LEU A 11 -7.39 11.21 -6.46
C LEU A 11 -8.51 10.32 -5.99
N PHE A 12 -9.64 10.87 -5.59
CA PHE A 12 -10.70 10.06 -5.06
C PHE A 12 -11.61 9.62 -6.18
N SER A 13 -12.19 8.46 -6.03
CA SER A 13 -13.08 7.94 -7.02
C SER A 13 -14.50 8.37 -6.79
N GLY A 14 -14.76 9.44 -6.20
CA GLY A 14 -16.11 9.91 -6.01
C GLY A 14 -16.54 9.73 -4.63
N ARG A 15 -17.46 8.93 -4.30
CA ARG A 15 -18.02 8.95 -3.00
C ARG A 15 -17.17 8.26 -2.01
N ILE A 16 -17.31 8.65 -0.79
CA ILE A 16 -16.69 8.07 0.31
C ILE A 16 -17.43 6.81 0.61
N TRP A 17 -16.82 5.86 1.06
CA TRP A 17 -17.20 4.51 1.24
C TRP A 17 -18.67 4.19 1.29
N GLY A 18 -19.20 3.62 0.24
CA GLY A 18 -20.52 3.02 0.27
C GLY A 18 -20.46 1.58 0.75
N SER A 19 -19.24 1.03 0.77
CA SER A 19 -19.02 -0.31 1.28
C SER A 19 -17.64 -0.33 1.89
N SER A 20 -17.32 -1.37 2.63
CA SER A 20 -16.01 -1.47 3.26
C SER A 20 -14.93 -1.64 2.21
N PRO A 21 -13.71 -1.21 2.51
CA PRO A 21 -12.58 -1.43 1.61
C PRO A 21 -12.31 -2.91 1.42
N GLU A 22 -11.80 -3.25 0.26
CA GLU A 22 -11.42 -4.61 -0.05
C GLU A 22 -9.91 -4.72 -0.17
N ARG A 23 -9.38 -5.92 -0.06
CA ARG A 23 -7.96 -6.11 -0.26
C ARG A 23 -7.58 -5.63 -1.63
N GLY A 24 -6.49 -4.91 -1.71
CA GLY A 24 -5.99 -4.36 -2.96
C GLY A 24 -6.44 -2.95 -3.25
N ASP A 25 -7.42 -2.44 -2.52
CA ASP A 25 -7.84 -1.06 -2.71
C ASP A 25 -6.73 -0.13 -2.28
N VAL A 26 -6.50 0.91 -3.04
CA VAL A 26 -5.58 1.97 -2.62
C VAL A 26 -6.44 3.05 -2.01
N VAL A 27 -6.11 3.44 -0.79
CA VAL A 27 -6.95 4.36 -0.03
C VAL A 27 -6.16 5.52 0.51
N VAL A 28 -6.84 6.63 0.68
CA VAL A 28 -6.32 7.78 1.39
C VAL A 28 -6.91 7.72 2.79
N PHE A 29 -6.08 7.91 3.79
CA PHE A 29 -6.52 7.84 5.18
C PHE A 29 -5.75 8.83 6.04
N LYS A 30 -6.35 9.16 7.18
CA LYS A 30 -5.69 10.03 8.14
C LYS A 30 -4.64 9.23 8.88
N PHE A 31 -3.45 9.77 8.97
CA PHE A 31 -2.33 9.09 9.64
C PHE A 31 -2.67 8.95 11.13
N PRO A 32 -2.78 7.74 11.67
CA PRO A 32 -3.25 7.58 13.04
C PRO A 32 -2.46 8.36 14.11
N PRO A 33 -1.12 8.42 14.05
CA PRO A 33 -0.40 9.21 15.04
C PRO A 33 -0.60 10.71 14.90
N ASP A 34 -0.93 11.20 13.70
CA ASP A 34 -1.15 12.63 13.47
C ASP A 34 -2.21 12.78 12.39
N PRO A 35 -3.49 12.85 12.77
CA PRO A 35 -4.57 12.88 11.78
C PRO A 35 -4.64 14.13 10.92
N SER A 36 -3.78 15.11 11.16
CA SER A 36 -3.72 16.26 10.27
C SER A 36 -3.03 15.89 8.96
N LEU A 37 -2.37 14.74 8.90
CA LEU A 37 -1.66 14.28 7.71
C LEU A 37 -2.47 13.17 7.04
N ASP A 38 -2.50 13.20 5.73
CA ASP A 38 -3.16 12.15 4.97
C ASP A 38 -2.09 11.28 4.31
N TYR A 39 -2.30 9.99 4.36
CA TYR A 39 -1.41 9.04 3.72
C TYR A 39 -2.17 8.29 2.64
N ILE A 40 -1.45 7.70 1.69
CA ILE A 40 -2.06 6.89 0.66
C ILE A 40 -1.30 5.58 0.60
N LYS A 41 -1.98 4.48 0.81
CA LYS A 41 -1.38 3.13 0.81
C LYS A 41 -2.40 2.12 0.32
N ARG A 42 -1.94 0.90 0.12
CA ARG A 42 -2.80 -0.20 -0.35
C ARG A 42 -3.26 -1.05 0.82
N VAL A 43 -4.53 -1.43 0.83
CA VAL A 43 -5.08 -2.31 1.85
C VAL A 43 -4.64 -3.72 1.56
N VAL A 44 -3.93 -4.35 2.48
CA VAL A 44 -3.55 -5.76 2.33
C VAL A 44 -4.17 -6.62 3.42
N GLY A 45 -4.51 -6.08 4.56
CA GLY A 45 -5.13 -6.83 5.64
C GLY A 45 -6.47 -6.27 6.05
N LEU A 46 -7.44 -7.15 6.23
CA LEU A 46 -8.79 -6.81 6.68
C LEU A 46 -8.94 -7.20 8.13
N PRO A 47 -9.99 -6.73 8.83
CA PRO A 47 -10.18 -7.11 10.23
C PRO A 47 -10.15 -8.62 10.41
N GLY A 48 -9.40 -9.07 11.38
CA GLY A 48 -9.25 -10.49 11.67
C GLY A 48 -8.13 -11.19 10.94
N ASP A 49 -7.54 -10.55 9.94
CA ASP A 49 -6.45 -11.19 9.21
C ASP A 49 -5.17 -11.22 10.02
N ARG A 50 -4.37 -12.24 9.79
CA ARG A 50 -3.03 -12.35 10.34
C ARG A 50 -2.04 -12.04 9.23
N ILE A 51 -1.24 -11.02 9.43
CA ILE A 51 -0.32 -10.51 8.42
C ILE A 51 1.10 -10.65 8.92
N GLN A 52 1.98 -11.16 8.09
CA GLN A 52 3.38 -11.28 8.46
C GLN A 52 4.24 -11.17 7.22
N MET A 53 5.40 -10.55 7.36
CA MET A 53 6.41 -10.57 6.31
C MET A 53 7.44 -11.61 6.70
N ARG A 54 7.83 -12.46 5.76
CA ARG A 54 8.88 -13.47 5.94
C ARG A 54 9.80 -13.40 4.73
N ASP A 55 11.03 -13.03 4.95
CA ASP A 55 12.04 -12.90 3.88
C ASP A 55 11.51 -12.12 2.66
N GLY A 56 10.86 -11.00 2.94
CA GLY A 56 10.37 -10.11 1.90
C GLY A 56 9.06 -10.55 1.25
N GLU A 57 8.49 -11.67 1.69
CA GLU A 57 7.22 -12.13 1.14
C GLU A 57 6.09 -11.90 2.12
N LEU A 58 4.97 -11.46 1.58
CA LEU A 58 3.78 -11.20 2.38
C LEU A 58 3.03 -12.50 2.63
N TYR A 59 2.67 -12.74 3.89
CA TYR A 59 1.84 -13.87 4.27
C TYR A 59 0.54 -13.34 4.86
N ILE A 60 -0.57 -13.89 4.41
CA ILE A 60 -1.89 -13.56 4.95
C ILE A 60 -2.49 -14.87 5.43
N ASN A 61 -2.80 -14.93 6.71
CA ASN A 61 -3.38 -16.13 7.35
C ASN A 61 -2.52 -17.38 7.08
N ASP A 62 -1.20 -17.21 7.24
CA ASP A 62 -0.20 -18.26 7.06
C ASP A 62 -0.01 -18.72 5.62
N GLN A 63 -0.58 -18.06 4.66
CA GLN A 63 -0.38 -18.42 3.27
C GLN A 63 0.40 -17.35 2.56
N ALA A 64 1.45 -17.75 1.85
CA ALA A 64 2.25 -16.81 1.08
C ALA A 64 1.41 -16.21 -0.02
N VAL A 65 1.50 -14.89 -0.18
CA VAL A 65 0.89 -14.20 -1.30
C VAL A 65 1.80 -14.42 -2.50
N PRO A 66 1.31 -15.02 -3.56
CA PRO A 66 2.18 -15.28 -4.71
C PRO A 66 2.77 -13.99 -5.27
N ARG A 67 4.06 -14.01 -5.55
CA ARG A 67 4.68 -12.89 -6.24
C ARG A 67 5.62 -13.44 -7.29
N GLU A 68 5.70 -12.71 -8.40
CA GLU A 68 6.48 -13.12 -9.52
C GLU A 68 7.36 -11.97 -9.92
N ARG A 69 8.65 -12.21 -10.12
CA ARG A 69 9.53 -11.16 -10.58
C ARG A 69 9.25 -10.93 -12.04
N ILE A 70 8.86 -9.73 -12.40
CA ILE A 70 8.48 -9.41 -13.78
C ILE A 70 9.50 -8.55 -14.50
N GLY A 71 10.51 -8.07 -13.82
CA GLY A 71 11.54 -7.29 -14.48
C GLY A 71 12.33 -6.46 -13.49
N GLN A 72 13.03 -5.49 -14.01
CA GLN A 72 13.78 -4.55 -13.22
C GLN A 72 13.54 -3.15 -13.74
N ILE A 73 13.70 -2.18 -12.87
CA ILE A 73 13.59 -0.80 -13.26
C ILE A 73 14.86 -0.12 -12.78
N ASN A 74 15.47 0.71 -13.62
CA ASN A 74 16.68 1.40 -13.26
C ASN A 74 16.47 2.87 -13.53
N ASN A 75 15.68 3.49 -12.69
CA ASN A 75 15.35 4.90 -12.81
C ASN A 75 15.42 5.53 -11.42
N PRO A 76 16.50 6.24 -11.11
CA PRO A 76 16.68 6.83 -9.78
C PRO A 76 15.57 7.77 -9.36
N ASP A 77 14.87 8.38 -10.32
CA ASP A 77 13.77 9.27 -9.99
C ASP A 77 12.58 8.50 -9.42
N ILE A 78 12.52 7.20 -9.66
CA ILE A 78 11.44 6.37 -9.17
C ILE A 78 11.90 5.52 -8.01
N THR A 79 13.05 4.87 -8.16
CA THR A 79 13.50 3.93 -7.15
C THR A 79 14.31 4.58 -6.05
N GLU A 80 14.76 5.81 -6.32
CA GLU A 80 15.60 6.59 -5.38
C GLU A 80 16.95 5.92 -5.14
N VAL A 81 17.34 4.99 -5.97
CA VAL A 81 18.66 4.38 -5.94
C VAL A 81 19.19 4.31 -7.36
N SER A 82 20.55 4.26 -7.49
CA SER A 82 21.15 4.31 -8.80
C SER A 82 21.53 2.92 -9.29
N ARG A 83 20.71 1.96 -9.09
CA ARG A 83 20.95 0.58 -9.53
C ARG A 83 19.65 -0.06 -9.93
N PRO A 84 19.67 -1.13 -10.69
CA PRO A 84 18.45 -1.82 -11.05
C PRO A 84 17.75 -2.36 -9.80
N VAL A 85 16.44 -2.25 -9.79
CA VAL A 85 15.62 -2.70 -8.68
C VAL A 85 14.61 -3.69 -9.23
N ASP A 86 14.46 -4.80 -8.53
CA ASP A 86 13.52 -5.82 -8.95
C ASP A 86 12.08 -5.37 -8.77
N VAL A 87 11.27 -5.73 -9.74
CA VAL A 87 9.85 -5.45 -9.70
C VAL A 87 9.12 -6.78 -9.68
N TYR A 88 8.18 -6.88 -8.77
CA TYR A 88 7.39 -8.08 -8.61
C TYR A 88 5.92 -7.79 -8.83
N ARG A 89 5.17 -8.77 -9.29
CA ARG A 89 3.72 -8.70 -9.31
C ARG A 89 3.22 -9.59 -8.19
N GLU A 90 2.48 -9.01 -7.26
CA GLU A 90 1.83 -9.77 -6.20
C GLU A 90 0.38 -9.97 -6.53
N THR A 91 -0.17 -11.10 -6.15
CA THR A 91 -1.59 -11.38 -6.35
C THR A 91 -2.21 -11.75 -5.01
N LEU A 92 -3.15 -10.93 -4.56
CA LEU A 92 -3.82 -11.14 -3.29
C LEU A 92 -4.84 -12.26 -3.38
N PRO A 93 -5.29 -12.80 -2.24
CA PRO A 93 -6.25 -13.90 -2.26
C PRO A 93 -7.54 -13.63 -3.02
N ASN A 94 -7.95 -12.38 -3.14
CA ASN A 94 -9.15 -12.04 -3.90
C ASN A 94 -8.86 -11.82 -5.39
N GLY A 95 -7.65 -12.09 -5.85
CA GLY A 95 -7.31 -11.99 -7.26
C GLY A 95 -6.77 -10.65 -7.72
N VAL A 96 -6.75 -9.65 -6.84
CA VAL A 96 -6.22 -8.34 -7.21
C VAL A 96 -4.70 -8.42 -7.31
N SER A 97 -4.14 -7.98 -8.42
CA SER A 97 -2.70 -7.96 -8.63
C SER A 97 -2.19 -6.54 -8.76
N TYR A 98 -0.97 -6.33 -8.35
CA TYR A 98 -0.31 -5.04 -8.45
C TYR A 98 1.19 -5.25 -8.42
N GLU A 99 1.94 -4.21 -8.80
CA GLU A 99 3.39 -4.30 -8.87
C GLU A 99 4.02 -3.70 -7.61
N THR A 100 5.08 -4.32 -7.13
CA THR A 100 5.82 -3.84 -5.97
C THR A 100 7.28 -3.72 -6.33
N LEU A 101 7.98 -2.83 -5.62
CA LEU A 101 9.41 -2.69 -5.74
C LEU A 101 10.08 -3.28 -4.52
N ASP A 102 11.17 -3.98 -4.77
CA ASP A 102 11.99 -4.54 -3.70
C ASP A 102 13.39 -3.98 -3.91
N LEU A 103 13.78 -3.02 -3.09
CA LEU A 103 15.02 -2.30 -3.29
C LEU A 103 16.23 -3.12 -2.85
N SER A 104 16.09 -3.93 -1.86
CA SER A 104 17.21 -4.69 -1.37
C SER A 104 16.75 -5.87 -0.51
N PRO A 105 17.45 -6.99 -0.57
CA PRO A 105 17.13 -8.12 0.29
C PRO A 105 17.44 -7.75 1.75
N ASN A 106 16.75 -8.35 2.65
CA ASN A 106 16.97 -8.17 4.09
C ASN A 106 16.78 -6.74 4.57
N SER A 107 15.83 -6.03 3.98
CA SER A 107 15.50 -4.68 4.44
C SER A 107 14.70 -4.75 5.74
N VAL A 108 14.66 -3.64 6.44
CA VAL A 108 13.83 -3.52 7.61
C VAL A 108 12.39 -3.71 7.16
N GLY A 109 11.67 -4.56 7.77
CA GLY A 109 10.29 -4.85 7.36
C GLY A 109 10.15 -6.09 6.49
N ASP A 110 11.27 -6.69 6.06
CA ASP A 110 11.20 -7.94 5.32
C ASP A 110 10.89 -9.12 6.23
N ASN A 111 11.13 -9.00 7.51
CA ASN A 111 10.81 -10.02 8.49
C ASN A 111 10.13 -9.35 9.67
N THR A 112 8.91 -9.72 9.96
CA THR A 112 8.13 -9.09 11.03
C THR A 112 7.55 -10.14 11.95
N ARG A 113 7.04 -9.68 13.09
CA ARG A 113 6.14 -10.50 13.88
C ARG A 113 4.84 -10.67 13.12
N GLU A 114 3.96 -11.51 13.62
CA GLU A 114 2.65 -11.65 13.05
C GLU A 114 1.75 -10.54 13.62
N PHE A 115 1.05 -9.83 12.75
CA PHE A 115 0.13 -8.79 13.16
C PHE A 115 -1.29 -9.33 13.00
N VAL A 116 -2.07 -9.27 14.05
CA VAL A 116 -3.48 -9.65 13.98
C VAL A 116 -4.29 -8.38 13.87
N VAL A 117 -4.97 -8.18 12.75
CA VAL A 117 -5.69 -6.95 12.49
C VAL A 117 -6.94 -6.88 13.35
N PRO A 118 -7.08 -5.86 14.21
CA PRO A 118 -8.26 -5.77 15.07
C PRO A 118 -9.54 -5.50 14.29
N GLU A 119 -10.68 -5.67 14.96
CA GLU A 119 -11.95 -5.31 14.37
C GLU A 119 -11.93 -3.84 14.02
N ASP A 120 -12.59 -3.48 12.96
CA ASP A 120 -12.71 -2.11 12.47
C ASP A 120 -11.36 -1.46 12.14
N HIS A 121 -10.37 -2.24 11.86
CA HIS A 121 -9.05 -1.72 11.46
C HIS A 121 -8.57 -2.40 10.18
N TYR A 122 -7.59 -1.80 9.56
CA TYR A 122 -7.01 -2.29 8.32
C TYR A 122 -5.50 -2.23 8.38
N PHE A 123 -4.86 -3.12 7.63
CA PHE A 123 -3.40 -3.15 7.54
C PHE A 123 -3.02 -2.66 6.15
N MET A 124 -2.22 -1.61 6.09
CA MET A 124 -1.87 -0.93 4.85
C MET A 124 -0.40 -1.12 4.54
N MET A 125 -0.08 -1.29 3.29
CA MET A 125 1.32 -1.38 2.87
C MET A 125 1.56 -0.54 1.63
N GLY A 126 2.77 0.00 1.53
CA GLY A 126 3.18 0.72 0.34
C GLY A 126 3.69 -0.24 -0.71
N ASP A 127 3.51 0.11 -1.97
CA ASP A 127 3.97 -0.74 -3.07
C ASP A 127 5.50 -0.69 -3.21
N ASN A 128 6.14 0.42 -2.83
CA ASN A 128 7.58 0.45 -2.75
C ASN A 128 7.93 -0.04 -1.35
N ARG A 129 8.05 -1.34 -1.20
CA ARG A 129 8.11 -2.02 0.08
C ARG A 129 9.22 -1.56 0.99
N ASP A 130 10.37 -1.30 0.43
CA ASP A 130 11.52 -0.94 1.24
C ASP A 130 11.61 0.55 1.51
N ASN A 131 10.74 1.33 0.91
CA ASN A 131 10.74 2.76 1.14
C ASN A 131 9.33 3.23 1.41
N SER A 132 8.70 2.68 2.42
CA SER A 132 7.34 3.01 2.77
C SER A 132 7.18 3.02 4.28
N THR A 133 6.58 4.09 4.79
CA THR A 133 6.14 4.14 6.18
C THR A 133 4.70 3.66 6.18
N ASP A 134 4.46 2.48 6.66
CA ASP A 134 3.14 1.88 6.58
C ASP A 134 2.80 1.11 7.86
N SER A 135 1.82 0.21 7.79
CA SER A 135 1.33 -0.49 8.98
C SER A 135 2.36 -1.38 9.64
N ARG A 136 3.41 -1.75 8.92
CA ARG A 136 4.51 -2.52 9.53
C ARG A 136 5.29 -1.68 10.54
N PHE A 137 5.16 -0.37 10.43
CA PHE A 137 5.94 0.58 11.22
C PHE A 137 5.04 1.58 11.94
N SER A 138 5.30 2.86 11.80
CA SER A 138 4.61 3.86 12.62
C SER A 138 3.15 4.08 12.27
N VAL A 139 2.71 3.70 11.11
CA VAL A 139 1.30 3.83 10.78
C VAL A 139 0.45 2.90 11.67
N GLY A 140 0.93 1.68 11.86
CA GLY A 140 0.18 0.70 12.65
C GLY A 140 -1.13 0.30 11.99
N PHE A 141 -2.06 -0.21 12.79
CA PHE A 141 -3.39 -0.54 12.25
C PHE A 141 -4.18 0.75 12.05
N VAL A 142 -4.88 0.84 10.92
CA VAL A 142 -5.62 2.05 10.57
C VAL A 142 -7.09 1.85 10.91
N PRO A 143 -7.64 2.66 11.83
CA PRO A 143 -9.06 2.54 12.17
C PRO A 143 -9.94 2.90 10.97
N ALA A 144 -11.07 2.22 10.84
CA ALA A 144 -12.00 2.50 9.76
C ALA A 144 -12.42 3.97 9.72
N GLU A 145 -12.52 4.61 10.88
CA GLU A 145 -12.92 6.02 10.93
C GLU A 145 -11.86 6.94 10.32
N ASN A 146 -10.63 6.47 10.15
CA ASN A 146 -9.59 7.29 9.56
C ASN A 146 -9.62 7.26 8.04
N LEU A 147 -10.40 6.38 7.44
CA LEU A 147 -10.42 6.26 5.99
C LEU A 147 -11.12 7.46 5.37
N VAL A 148 -10.49 8.06 4.38
CA VAL A 148 -11.04 9.20 3.69
C VAL A 148 -11.75 8.76 2.42
N GLY A 149 -11.12 7.94 1.64
CA GLY A 149 -11.72 7.45 0.40
C GLY A 149 -10.79 6.58 -0.41
N ARG A 150 -11.35 5.96 -1.44
CA ARG A 150 -10.58 5.13 -2.35
C ARG A 150 -9.86 6.05 -3.34
N ALA A 151 -8.59 5.78 -3.55
CA ALA A 151 -7.83 6.57 -4.49
C ALA A 151 -8.10 6.11 -5.91
N ASN A 152 -8.23 7.08 -6.82
CA ASN A 152 -8.48 6.80 -8.19
C ASN A 152 -7.13 6.83 -8.87
N ILE A 153 -6.49 5.71 -9.02
CA ILE A 153 -5.17 5.67 -9.53
C ILE A 153 -5.14 5.16 -10.92
N ILE A 154 -4.43 5.84 -11.77
CA ILE A 154 -4.23 5.36 -13.09
C ILE A 154 -3.15 4.33 -13.01
N PHE A 155 -3.47 3.11 -13.40
CA PHE A 155 -2.54 2.06 -13.30
C PHE A 155 -1.43 2.26 -14.31
N PHE A 156 -0.25 1.83 -13.99
CA PHE A 156 0.81 1.88 -14.94
C PHE A 156 1.51 0.56 -14.89
N SER A 157 2.27 0.25 -15.88
CA SER A 157 3.07 -0.95 -15.86
C SER A 157 4.44 -0.62 -16.40
N ILE A 158 5.41 -1.42 -16.02
CA ILE A 158 6.74 -1.25 -16.48
C ILE A 158 6.79 -1.40 -17.96
N ALA A 159 6.07 -2.32 -18.51
CA ALA A 159 6.07 -2.52 -19.92
C ALA A 159 5.49 -1.32 -20.64
N GLY A 160 4.59 -0.62 -20.02
CA GLY A 160 3.98 0.54 -20.62
C GLY A 160 4.84 1.77 -20.58
N GLY A 161 5.85 1.75 -19.84
CA GLY A 161 6.73 2.87 -19.77
C GLY A 161 6.14 4.12 -19.25
N ALA A 162 5.03 4.10 -18.83
CA ALA A 162 4.42 5.26 -18.42
C ALA A 162 4.80 5.55 -17.14
N SER A 163 4.99 6.52 -16.79
CA SER A 163 5.47 6.72 -15.69
C SER A 163 4.91 7.16 -14.68
N PRO A 164 4.32 7.26 -14.24
CA PRO A 164 3.93 7.80 -13.30
C PRO A 164 3.95 7.27 -12.18
N LEU A 165 4.57 7.03 -11.75
CA LEU A 165 4.75 6.52 -10.64
C LEU A 165 4.85 7.47 -9.61
N GLU A 166 4.23 8.56 -9.65
CA GLU A 166 4.19 9.42 -8.54
C GLU A 166 3.66 8.73 -7.36
N ILE A 167 2.80 7.76 -7.54
CA ILE A 167 2.28 7.05 -6.40
C ILE A 167 3.37 6.32 -5.69
N TRP A 168 4.44 5.95 -6.36
CA TRP A 168 5.54 5.27 -5.69
C TRP A 168 6.51 6.26 -5.07
N ARG A 169 6.53 7.47 -5.60
CA ARG A 169 7.37 8.49 -5.04
C ARG A 169 6.70 9.21 -3.90
N TRP A 170 5.40 9.16 -3.80
CA TRP A 170 4.73 9.78 -2.68
C TRP A 170 5.14 8.96 -1.51
N PRO A 171 5.92 9.48 -0.70
CA PRO A 171 6.47 8.69 0.34
C PRO A 171 5.44 8.28 1.27
N THR A 172 4.69 9.13 1.72
CA THR A 172 3.84 8.72 2.76
C THR A 172 2.68 9.60 2.91
N GLU A 173 2.71 10.83 2.59
CA GLU A 173 1.61 11.68 2.96
C GLU A 173 1.14 12.53 1.82
N VAL A 174 -0.12 12.89 1.88
CA VAL A 174 -0.75 13.74 0.90
C VAL A 174 -1.40 14.85 1.69
N ARG A 175 -1.22 16.06 1.28
CA ARG A 175 -1.80 17.18 2.00
C ARG A 175 -2.85 17.91 1.23
#